data_d7f6da8fdcd634857303f6621e9e7edc
#
_entry.id   d7f6da8fdcd634857303f6621e9e7edc
#
_cell.length_a   1.000
_cell.length_b   1.000
_cell.length_c   1.000
_cell.angle_alpha   90.00
_cell.angle_beta   90.00
_cell.angle_gamma   90.00
#
_symmetry.space_group_name_H-M   'P 1'
#
loop_
_entity.id
_entity.type
_entity.pdbx_description
1 polymer ?
#
loop_
_entity_poly.entity_id
_entity_poly.type
_entity_poly.pdbx_seq_one_letter_code
_entity_poly.pdbx_strand_id
1 'polypeptide(L)'
;SRSQAIVDMINKHLIAEQAQANEVMVGTLTLLYDASQMTLRNQLVDLQQQFLAQVISSLHIQLDQQKILQVMLMQGASSELRQISQQFIVLKGVIKGHLELMDAVMPPIQQND
;
A
#
# COMPACT_ATOMS: atom_id res chain seq x y z
N SER A 1 -26.98 19.85 -23.08
CA SER A 1 -27.44 20.65 -21.94
C SER A 1 -26.38 20.67 -20.85
N ARG A 2 -26.46 21.62 -19.97
CA ARG A 2 -25.50 21.73 -18.86
C ARG A 2 -25.52 20.49 -17.97
N SER A 3 -26.73 19.98 -17.71
CA SER A 3 -26.88 18.80 -16.86
C SER A 3 -26.18 17.59 -17.46
N GLN A 4 -26.31 17.42 -18.77
CA GLN A 4 -25.66 16.29 -19.44
C GLN A 4 -24.17 16.41 -19.44
N ALA A 5 -23.62 17.60 -19.61
CA ALA A 5 -22.19 17.84 -19.58
C ALA A 5 -21.59 17.51 -18.20
N ILE A 6 -22.31 17.86 -17.13
CA ILE A 6 -21.86 17.57 -15.77
C ILE A 6 -21.88 16.07 -15.53
N VAL A 7 -22.93 15.37 -15.93
CA VAL A 7 -23.03 13.92 -15.79
C VAL A 7 -21.89 13.23 -16.55
N ASP A 8 -21.61 13.69 -17.78
CA ASP A 8 -20.54 13.11 -18.59
C ASP A 8 -19.17 13.29 -17.92
N MET A 9 -18.92 14.47 -17.33
CA MET A 9 -17.68 14.72 -16.59
C MET A 9 -17.54 13.79 -15.41
N ILE A 10 -18.62 13.61 -14.63
CA ILE A 10 -18.60 12.72 -13.47
C ILE A 10 -18.34 11.29 -13.91
N ASN A 11 -18.99 10.83 -14.95
CA ASN A 11 -18.80 9.47 -15.45
C ASN A 11 -17.37 9.25 -15.93
N LYS A 12 -16.77 10.21 -16.63
CA LYS A 12 -15.39 10.12 -17.07
C LYS A 12 -14.43 10.02 -15.87
N HIS A 13 -14.70 10.82 -14.85
CA HIS A 13 -13.87 10.82 -13.64
C HIS A 13 -13.96 9.46 -12.93
N LEU A 14 -15.17 8.92 -12.78
CA LEU A 14 -15.35 7.61 -12.15
C LEU A 14 -14.67 6.50 -12.94
N ILE A 15 -14.77 6.52 -14.27
CA ILE A 15 -14.11 5.52 -15.11
C ILE A 15 -12.60 5.61 -14.95
N ALA A 16 -12.05 6.82 -14.92
CA ALA A 16 -10.62 7.01 -14.74
C ALA A 16 -10.15 6.52 -13.37
N GLU A 17 -10.93 6.79 -12.32
CA GLU A 17 -10.59 6.29 -10.98
C GLU A 17 -10.64 4.78 -10.92
N GLN A 18 -11.64 4.16 -11.52
CA GLN A 18 -11.74 2.71 -11.54
C GLN A 18 -10.58 2.06 -12.30
N ALA A 19 -10.22 2.65 -13.42
CA ALA A 19 -9.08 2.17 -14.20
C ALA A 19 -7.79 2.26 -13.40
N GLN A 20 -7.61 3.39 -12.70
CA GLN A 20 -6.45 3.58 -11.84
C GLN A 20 -6.43 2.58 -10.68
N ALA A 21 -7.59 2.30 -10.09
CA ALA A 21 -7.70 1.39 -8.96
C ALA A 21 -7.31 -0.06 -9.33
N ASN A 22 -7.47 -0.43 -10.59
CA ASN A 22 -7.14 -1.77 -11.07
C ASN A 22 -5.76 -1.88 -11.70
N GLU A 23 -5.07 -0.77 -11.81
CA GLU A 23 -3.74 -0.75 -12.39
C GLU A 23 -2.72 -1.33 -11.41
N VAL A 24 -1.85 -2.21 -11.91
CA VAL A 24 -0.80 -2.81 -11.10
C VAL A 24 0.30 -1.78 -10.89
N MET A 25 0.58 -1.49 -9.64
CA MET A 25 1.55 -0.47 -9.26
C MET A 25 2.53 -1.03 -8.24
N VAL A 26 3.62 -0.32 -8.07
CA VAL A 26 4.58 -0.56 -7.01
C VAL A 26 4.38 0.52 -5.96
N GLY A 27 4.42 0.13 -4.69
CA GLY A 27 4.31 1.07 -3.59
C GLY A 27 5.27 0.75 -2.48
N THR A 28 5.52 1.73 -1.65
CA THR A 28 6.28 1.54 -0.42
C THR A 28 5.40 1.93 0.76
N LEU A 29 5.29 1.02 1.71
CA LEU A 29 4.59 1.29 2.97
C LEU A 29 5.63 1.47 4.05
N THR A 30 5.68 2.66 4.64
CA THR A 30 6.60 2.98 5.72
C THR A 30 5.82 3.06 7.02
N LEU A 31 6.29 2.31 8.01
CA LEU A 31 5.68 2.30 9.34
C LEU A 31 6.72 2.67 10.39
N LEU A 32 6.31 3.50 11.31
CA LEU A 32 7.07 3.75 12.54
C LEU A 32 6.24 3.17 13.69
N TYR A 33 6.81 2.24 14.44
CA TYR A 33 6.06 1.60 15.51
C TYR A 33 6.92 1.32 16.73
N ASP A 34 6.25 1.08 17.85
CA ASP A 34 6.86 0.73 19.11
C ASP A 34 7.06 -0.78 19.18
N ALA A 35 8.31 -1.21 19.18
CA ALA A 35 8.65 -2.63 19.18
C ALA A 35 8.57 -3.29 20.55
N SER A 36 8.28 -2.54 21.60
CA SER A 36 8.16 -3.10 22.94
C SER A 36 6.90 -3.94 23.13
N GLN A 37 5.92 -3.79 22.25
CA GLN A 37 4.65 -4.53 22.36
C GLN A 37 4.71 -5.78 21.49
N MET A 38 4.75 -6.94 22.15
CA MET A 38 4.83 -8.22 21.46
C MET A 38 3.58 -8.49 20.60
N THR A 39 2.41 -8.07 21.08
CA THR A 39 1.17 -8.23 20.33
C THR A 39 1.25 -7.56 18.96
N LEU A 40 1.77 -6.33 18.92
CA LEU A 40 1.93 -5.61 17.66
C LEU A 40 2.89 -6.33 16.73
N ARG A 41 4.01 -6.80 17.27
CA ARG A 41 5.01 -7.51 16.45
C ARG A 41 4.40 -8.76 15.81
N ASN A 42 3.62 -9.51 16.58
CA ASN A 42 2.95 -10.70 16.07
C ASN A 42 1.91 -10.34 15.01
N GLN A 43 1.15 -9.28 15.22
CA GLN A 43 0.16 -8.82 14.24
C GLN A 43 0.81 -8.39 12.93
N LEU A 44 1.95 -7.72 13.01
CA LEU A 44 2.68 -7.30 11.82
C LEU A 44 3.16 -8.50 11.01
N VAL A 45 3.69 -9.52 11.69
CA VAL A 45 4.11 -10.75 11.03
C VAL A 45 2.93 -11.46 10.37
N ASP A 46 1.82 -11.57 11.08
CA ASP A 46 0.62 -12.22 10.57
C ASP A 46 0.09 -11.52 9.32
N LEU A 47 0.04 -10.20 9.33
CA LEU A 47 -0.41 -9.45 8.16
C LEU A 47 0.53 -9.62 6.98
N GLN A 48 1.84 -9.62 7.22
CA GLN A 48 2.80 -9.84 6.14
C GLN A 48 2.62 -11.21 5.51
N GLN A 49 2.34 -12.22 6.31
CA GLN A 49 2.09 -13.57 5.80
C GLN A 49 0.76 -13.63 5.05
N GLN A 50 -0.25 -12.95 5.55
CA GLN A 50 -1.55 -12.90 4.90
C GLN A 50 -1.47 -12.29 3.50
N PHE A 51 -0.65 -11.25 3.35
CA PHE A 51 -0.51 -10.53 2.09
C PHE A 51 0.83 -10.78 1.42
N LEU A 52 1.30 -12.01 1.52
CA LEU A 52 2.61 -12.41 0.99
C LEU A 52 2.73 -12.15 -0.51
N ALA A 53 1.64 -12.24 -1.26
CA ALA A 53 1.65 -12.01 -2.69
C ALA A 53 1.91 -10.54 -3.04
N GLN A 54 1.48 -9.61 -2.18
CA GLN A 54 1.61 -8.18 -2.43
C GLN A 54 2.86 -7.59 -1.78
N VAL A 55 3.30 -8.13 -0.64
CA VAL A 55 4.47 -7.63 0.07
C VAL A 55 5.71 -8.36 -0.46
N ILE A 56 6.52 -7.65 -1.24
CA ILE A 56 7.68 -8.24 -1.92
C ILE A 56 8.87 -8.37 -0.99
N SER A 57 9.15 -7.32 -0.24
CA SER A 57 10.31 -7.31 0.67
C SER A 57 10.06 -6.33 1.80
N SER A 58 10.86 -6.45 2.83
CA SER A 58 10.70 -5.65 4.03
C SER A 58 12.05 -5.35 4.63
N LEU A 59 12.27 -4.10 5.03
CA LEU A 59 13.46 -3.64 5.72
C LEU A 59 13.07 -3.12 7.09
N HIS A 60 13.90 -3.42 8.08
CA HIS A 60 13.68 -2.96 9.45
C HIS A 60 14.90 -2.17 9.90
N ILE A 61 14.66 -0.97 10.42
CA ILE A 61 15.69 -0.11 10.97
C ILE A 61 15.37 0.13 12.44
N GLN A 62 16.27 -0.26 13.31
CA GLN A 62 16.10 -0.01 14.74
C GLN A 62 16.49 1.41 15.08
N LEU A 63 15.57 2.11 15.72
CA LEU A 63 15.77 3.47 16.19
C LEU A 63 15.90 3.46 17.72
N ASP A 64 16.18 4.63 18.30
CA ASP A 64 16.25 4.78 19.74
C ASP A 64 14.88 4.52 20.38
N GLN A 65 14.91 4.17 21.68
CA GLN A 65 13.71 3.99 22.49
C GLN A 65 12.77 2.89 21.98
N GLN A 66 13.36 1.81 21.49
CA GLN A 66 12.62 0.62 21.05
C GLN A 66 11.65 0.89 19.92
N LYS A 67 11.95 1.88 19.11
CA LYS A 67 11.15 2.14 17.92
C LYS A 67 11.78 1.51 16.70
N ILE A 68 10.94 1.07 15.79
CA ILE A 68 11.38 0.47 14.53
C ILE A 68 10.74 1.23 13.38
N LEU A 69 11.56 1.52 12.39
CA LEU A 69 11.08 2.00 11.10
C LEU A 69 11.11 0.82 10.15
N GLN A 70 9.94 0.45 9.64
CA GLN A 70 9.82 -0.66 8.71
C GLN A 70 9.38 -0.12 7.36
N VAL A 71 10.07 -0.53 6.31
CA VAL A 71 9.72 -0.16 4.94
C VAL A 71 9.41 -1.43 4.17
N MET A 72 8.21 -1.52 3.63
CA MET A 72 7.78 -2.67 2.85
C MET A 72 7.60 -2.26 1.40
N LEU A 73 8.19 -3.03 0.50
CA LEU A 73 7.98 -2.88 -0.92
C LEU A 73 6.80 -3.74 -1.33
N MET A 74 5.82 -3.14 -2.00
CA MET A 74 4.57 -3.79 -2.34
C MET A 74 4.29 -3.69 -3.82
N GLN A 75 3.54 -4.66 -4.33
CA GLN A 75 3.12 -4.69 -5.71
C GLN A 75 1.69 -5.24 -5.79
N GLY A 76 0.86 -4.60 -6.58
CA GLY A 76 -0.53 -5.01 -6.76
C GLY A 76 -1.37 -3.87 -7.29
N ALA A 77 -2.68 -4.10 -7.39
CA ALA A 77 -3.61 -3.06 -7.77
C ALA A 77 -3.60 -1.93 -6.74
N SER A 78 -3.68 -0.68 -7.20
CA SER A 78 -3.58 0.46 -6.30
C SER A 78 -4.63 0.43 -5.19
N SER A 79 -5.86 0.07 -5.51
CA SER A 79 -6.92 -0.05 -4.50
C SER A 79 -6.60 -1.12 -3.46
N GLU A 80 -6.04 -2.23 -3.90
CA GLU A 80 -5.64 -3.33 -3.04
C GLU A 80 -4.51 -2.91 -2.10
N LEU A 81 -3.50 -2.22 -2.63
CA LEU A 81 -2.39 -1.74 -1.82
C LEU A 81 -2.83 -0.73 -0.78
N ARG A 82 -3.77 0.16 -1.12
CA ARG A 82 -4.32 1.10 -0.16
C ARG A 82 -5.07 0.38 0.96
N GLN A 83 -5.85 -0.62 0.62
CA GLN A 83 -6.61 -1.40 1.59
C GLN A 83 -5.70 -2.19 2.53
N ILE A 84 -4.68 -2.85 1.97
CA ILE A 84 -3.70 -3.59 2.75
C ILE A 84 -2.94 -2.66 3.69
N SER A 85 -2.47 -1.53 3.16
CA SER A 85 -1.70 -0.56 3.95
C SER A 85 -2.50 -0.05 5.13
N GLN A 86 -3.79 0.18 4.95
CA GLN A 86 -4.65 0.65 6.03
C GLN A 86 -4.72 -0.35 7.17
N GLN A 87 -4.71 -1.64 6.88
CA GLN A 87 -4.73 -2.67 7.91
C GLN A 87 -3.47 -2.64 8.78
N PHE A 88 -2.33 -2.30 8.20
CA PHE A 88 -1.10 -2.12 8.98
C PHE A 88 -1.12 -0.83 9.78
N ILE A 89 -1.55 0.27 9.16
CA ILE A 89 -1.46 1.60 9.76
C ILE A 89 -2.35 1.74 11.00
N VAL A 90 -3.50 1.07 11.01
CA VAL A 90 -4.45 1.20 12.12
C VAL A 90 -4.12 0.33 13.32
N LEU A 91 -3.10 -0.51 13.25
CA LEU A 91 -2.74 -1.36 14.38
C LEU A 91 -2.30 -0.51 15.58
N LYS A 92 -2.75 -0.92 16.77
CA LYS A 92 -2.36 -0.24 18.00
C LYS A 92 -0.87 -0.38 18.22
N GLY A 93 -0.20 0.73 18.42
CA GLY A 93 1.25 0.78 18.58
C GLY A 93 1.98 1.28 17.35
N VAL A 94 1.30 1.35 16.22
CA VAL A 94 1.84 2.02 15.03
C VAL A 94 1.68 3.52 15.26
N ILE A 95 2.82 4.21 15.28
CA ILE A 95 2.88 5.64 15.56
C ILE A 95 2.56 6.43 14.31
N LYS A 96 3.13 6.01 13.19
CA LYS A 96 2.95 6.66 11.90
C LYS A 96 3.04 5.63 10.79
N GLY A 97 2.26 5.84 9.75
CA GLY A 97 2.32 5.00 8.56
C GLY A 97 2.01 5.80 7.32
N HIS A 98 2.69 5.48 6.24
CA HIS A 98 2.52 6.19 4.97
C HIS A 98 2.73 5.23 3.81
N LEU A 99 1.76 5.23 2.90
CA LEU A 99 1.88 4.49 1.64
C LEU A 99 2.19 5.47 0.52
N GLU A 100 3.29 5.20 -0.19
CA GLU A 100 3.65 5.95 -1.37
C GLU A 100 3.51 5.05 -2.58
N LEU A 101 2.60 5.40 -3.48
CA LEU A 101 2.42 4.67 -4.73
C LEU A 101 3.23 5.32 -5.82
N MET A 102 3.89 4.49 -6.62
CA MET A 102 4.66 4.98 -7.74
C MET A 102 3.78 4.97 -8.98
N ASP A 103 3.79 6.07 -9.71
CA ASP A 103 3.06 6.17 -10.97
C ASP A 103 3.64 5.27 -12.05
N ALA A 104 4.91 4.94 -11.92
CA ALA A 104 5.56 4.08 -12.87
C ALA A 104 5.06 2.65 -12.66
N VAL A 105 4.34 2.17 -13.62
CA VAL A 105 3.87 0.78 -13.64
C VAL A 105 5.03 -0.10 -14.05
N MET A 106 5.12 -1.28 -13.44
CA MET A 106 6.11 -2.26 -13.86
C MET A 106 5.92 -2.56 -15.35
N PRO A 107 6.98 -2.58 -16.13
CA PRO A 107 6.81 -2.93 -17.54
C PRO A 107 6.27 -4.35 -17.66
N PRO A 108 5.43 -4.59 -18.65
CA PRO A 108 4.95 -5.95 -18.86
C PRO A 108 6.12 -6.89 -19.06
N ILE A 109 5.96 -8.10 -18.58
CA ILE A 109 6.98 -9.11 -18.82
C ILE A 109 7.13 -9.23 -20.30
N GLN A 110 8.32 -8.90 -20.78
CA GLN A 110 8.61 -9.01 -22.18
C GLN A 110 8.66 -10.47 -22.51
N GLN A 111 7.74 -10.88 -23.32
CA GLN A 111 7.85 -12.21 -23.86
C GLN A 111 8.87 -12.16 -24.93
N ASN A 112 10.03 -12.57 -24.58
CA ASN A 112 11.07 -12.71 -25.56
C ASN A 112 10.75 -13.89 -26.40
N ASP A 113 10.46 -13.59 -27.54
CA ASP A 113 10.19 -14.59 -28.51
C ASP A 113 11.43 -15.25 -29.00
#